data_2552e3bb350deef5000e79c391f0bb5e
#
_entry.id   2552e3bb350deef5000e79c391f0bb5e
#
_cell.length_a   1.000
_cell.length_b   1.000
_cell.length_c   1.000
_cell.angle_alpha   90.00
_cell.angle_beta   90.00
_cell.angle_gamma   90.00
#
_symmetry.space_group_name_H-M   'P 1'
#
loop_
_entity.id
_entity.type
_entity.pdbx_description
1 polymer ?
#
loop_
_entity_poly.entity_id
_entity_poly.type
_entity_poly.pdbx_seq_one_letter_code
_entity_poly.pdbx_strand_id
1 'polypeptide(L)'
;IVYSGIEDIKQDLKDHFRISLLKKDWTKNFKEFELINQKFIKVYDSLKKKFFFRKVLGNSYINLDEKEISFLSNFFHENSFFSDKFLSVNNALSQGWACWVKLDDTNLDWNLYLQPIDELFQIKEFFLNNKFVFLSALRKDNFFQMYFKKHSLDIDLVINFKSNFEEKKISLYIPSKQLLPNNPLFTNSILDKCKKLMLFRKGLTLVLSDDIDLKTNLA
;
A
#
# COMPACT_ATOMS: atom_id res chain seq x y z
N ILE A 1 16.04 -10.08 -16.89
CA ILE A 1 15.73 -9.34 -15.65
C ILE A 1 15.50 -10.38 -14.56
N VAL A 2 16.11 -10.23 -13.39
CA VAL A 2 15.90 -11.09 -12.22
C VAL A 2 15.16 -10.29 -11.16
N TYR A 3 14.05 -10.84 -10.66
CA TYR A 3 13.25 -10.26 -9.59
C TYR A 3 13.14 -11.27 -8.44
N SER A 4 13.58 -10.87 -7.25
CA SER A 4 13.49 -11.67 -6.03
C SER A 4 12.33 -11.18 -5.17
N GLY A 5 11.63 -12.10 -4.47
CA GLY A 5 10.46 -11.77 -3.68
C GLY A 5 9.20 -11.58 -4.54
N ILE A 6 8.94 -12.51 -5.46
CA ILE A 6 7.76 -12.45 -6.34
C ILE A 6 6.45 -12.36 -5.54
N GLU A 7 6.43 -12.81 -4.30
CA GLU A 7 5.33 -12.70 -3.36
C GLU A 7 4.89 -11.27 -3.11
N ASP A 8 5.81 -10.31 -3.22
CA ASP A 8 5.56 -8.89 -2.99
C ASP A 8 5.27 -8.13 -4.30
N ILE A 9 5.43 -8.77 -5.46
CA ILE A 9 5.32 -8.12 -6.77
C ILE A 9 4.04 -7.32 -6.93
N LYS A 10 2.92 -7.86 -6.44
CA LYS A 10 1.63 -7.17 -6.52
C LYS A 10 1.63 -5.88 -5.71
N GLN A 11 2.21 -5.90 -4.52
CA GLN A 11 2.29 -4.72 -3.68
C GLN A 11 3.29 -3.70 -4.23
N ASP A 12 4.43 -4.17 -4.72
CA ASP A 12 5.45 -3.31 -5.33
C ASP A 12 4.92 -2.59 -6.56
N LEU A 13 4.17 -3.30 -7.42
CA LEU A 13 3.51 -2.69 -8.58
C LEU A 13 2.45 -1.67 -8.14
N LYS A 14 1.67 -1.98 -7.11
CA LYS A 14 0.70 -1.04 -6.55
C LYS A 14 1.38 0.24 -6.09
N ASP A 15 2.44 0.12 -5.34
CA ASP A 15 3.15 1.27 -4.80
C ASP A 15 3.86 2.06 -5.91
N HIS A 16 4.38 1.38 -6.93
CA HIS A 16 4.99 2.01 -8.10
C HIS A 16 4.00 2.85 -8.91
N PHE A 17 2.80 2.32 -9.17
CA PHE A 17 1.80 3.02 -9.97
C PHE A 17 0.92 3.97 -9.15
N ARG A 18 1.05 4.01 -7.83
CA ARG A 18 0.23 4.90 -7.01
C ARG A 18 0.50 6.37 -7.32
N ILE A 19 -0.53 7.06 -7.74
CA ILE A 19 -0.51 8.52 -7.88
C ILE A 19 -1.04 9.13 -6.58
N SER A 20 -0.32 10.11 -6.04
CA SER A 20 -0.76 10.88 -4.88
C SER A 20 -0.79 12.36 -5.22
N LEU A 21 -1.92 13.00 -4.95
CA LEU A 21 -2.09 14.44 -5.07
C LEU A 21 -2.25 15.03 -3.68
N LEU A 22 -1.22 15.77 -3.25
CA LEU A 22 -1.13 16.37 -1.93
C LEU A 22 -1.60 17.83 -1.98
N LYS A 23 -1.91 18.43 -0.82
CA LYS A 23 -2.27 19.85 -0.71
C LYS A 23 -1.34 20.77 -1.52
N LYS A 24 -0.03 20.59 -1.38
CA LYS A 24 0.96 21.40 -2.11
C LYS A 24 0.81 21.37 -3.63
N ASP A 25 0.25 20.30 -4.18
CA ASP A 25 0.04 20.15 -5.62
C ASP A 25 -1.17 20.98 -6.09
N TRP A 26 -2.17 21.18 -5.20
CA TRP A 26 -3.33 22.05 -5.45
C TRP A 26 -3.01 23.55 -5.23
N THR A 27 -2.07 23.84 -4.32
CA THR A 27 -1.72 25.20 -3.92
C THR A 27 -0.42 25.67 -4.56
N LYS A 28 0.11 24.92 -5.52
CA LYS A 28 1.30 25.29 -6.27
C LYS A 28 1.06 26.66 -6.92
N ASN A 29 1.92 27.60 -6.60
CA ASN A 29 1.78 28.97 -7.12
C ASN A 29 2.16 28.97 -8.61
N PHE A 30 1.17 29.02 -9.48
CA PHE A 30 1.35 29.23 -10.92
C PHE A 30 1.52 30.74 -11.14
N LYS A 31 2.76 31.21 -11.15
CA LYS A 31 3.14 32.65 -11.14
C LYS A 31 2.38 33.52 -12.13
N GLU A 32 1.86 32.94 -13.22
CA GLU A 32 1.17 33.67 -14.28
C GLU A 32 -0.38 33.59 -14.19
N PHE A 33 -0.95 32.85 -13.19
CA PHE A 33 -2.37 32.55 -13.17
C PHE A 33 -2.98 32.65 -11.76
N GLU A 34 -2.94 33.82 -11.16
CA GLU A 34 -3.44 34.04 -9.78
C GLU A 34 -4.92 33.67 -9.61
N LEU A 35 -5.77 33.96 -10.60
CA LEU A 35 -7.20 33.61 -10.56
C LEU A 35 -7.41 32.09 -10.56
N ILE A 36 -6.56 31.36 -11.28
CA ILE A 36 -6.61 29.90 -11.33
C ILE A 36 -6.17 29.28 -10.01
N ASN A 37 -5.13 29.84 -9.40
CA ASN A 37 -4.69 29.43 -8.06
C ASN A 37 -5.83 29.56 -7.04
N GLN A 38 -6.55 30.68 -7.06
CA GLN A 38 -7.71 30.88 -6.20
C GLN A 38 -8.84 29.88 -6.49
N LYS A 39 -9.09 29.55 -7.78
CA LYS A 39 -10.08 28.52 -8.15
C LYS A 39 -9.68 27.17 -7.56
N PHE A 40 -8.43 26.75 -7.69
CA PHE A 40 -7.95 25.47 -7.17
C PHE A 40 -8.02 25.39 -5.65
N ILE A 41 -7.62 26.44 -4.95
CA ILE A 41 -7.73 26.53 -3.48
C ILE A 41 -9.19 26.42 -3.05
N LYS A 42 -10.10 27.14 -3.70
CA LYS A 42 -11.55 27.06 -3.39
C LYS A 42 -12.11 25.65 -3.57
N VAL A 43 -11.73 24.98 -4.65
CA VAL A 43 -12.14 23.58 -4.89
C VAL A 43 -11.56 22.67 -3.83
N TYR A 44 -10.28 22.80 -3.51
CA TYR A 44 -9.62 22.02 -2.46
C TYR A 44 -10.32 22.18 -1.10
N ASP A 45 -10.60 23.42 -0.68
CA ASP A 45 -11.23 23.72 0.60
C ASP A 45 -12.70 23.27 0.66
N SER A 46 -13.42 23.34 -0.45
CA SER A 46 -14.78 22.83 -0.56
C SER A 46 -14.82 21.30 -0.36
N LEU A 47 -13.95 20.57 -1.06
CA LEU A 47 -13.81 19.12 -0.92
C LEU A 47 -13.33 18.73 0.48
N LYS A 48 -12.38 19.49 1.06
CA LYS A 48 -11.93 19.31 2.43
C LYS A 48 -13.07 19.29 3.42
N LYS A 49 -13.94 20.32 3.38
CA LYS A 49 -15.11 20.40 4.27
C LYS A 49 -16.02 19.18 4.11
N LYS A 50 -16.27 18.76 2.86
CA LYS A 50 -17.11 17.60 2.55
C LYS A 50 -16.52 16.30 3.09
N PHE A 51 -15.24 16.07 2.91
CA PHE A 51 -14.58 14.84 3.35
C PHE A 51 -14.46 14.76 4.87
N PHE A 52 -14.12 15.85 5.55
CA PHE A 52 -14.08 15.86 7.01
C PHE A 52 -15.46 15.68 7.64
N PHE A 53 -16.53 16.16 7.00
CA PHE A 53 -17.89 15.88 7.45
C PHE A 53 -18.29 14.40 7.34
N ARG A 54 -17.74 13.68 6.37
CA ARG A 54 -17.96 12.24 6.17
C ARG A 54 -17.06 11.34 7.01
N LYS A 55 -16.16 11.93 7.78
CA LYS A 55 -15.20 11.16 8.57
C LYS A 55 -15.92 10.31 9.61
N VAL A 56 -15.67 9.00 9.56
CA VAL A 56 -16.07 8.05 10.60
C VAL A 56 -14.97 7.93 11.63
N LEU A 57 -15.32 7.87 12.92
CA LEU A 57 -14.36 7.69 14.00
C LEU A 57 -13.47 6.47 13.77
N GLY A 58 -12.14 6.70 13.81
CA GLY A 58 -11.15 5.65 13.63
C GLY A 58 -10.79 5.30 12.17
N ASN A 59 -11.44 5.93 11.17
CA ASN A 59 -11.09 5.72 9.78
C ASN A 59 -10.64 7.03 9.12
N SER A 60 -9.39 7.07 8.67
CA SER A 60 -8.84 8.20 7.92
C SER A 60 -8.99 8.05 6.40
N TYR A 61 -9.57 6.96 5.91
CA TYR A 61 -9.78 6.72 4.48
C TYR A 61 -11.25 6.90 4.11
N ILE A 62 -11.48 7.57 2.98
CA ILE A 62 -12.82 7.81 2.43
C ILE A 62 -12.83 7.31 0.99
N ASN A 63 -13.70 6.37 0.70
CA ASN A 63 -14.01 5.98 -0.67
C ASN A 63 -14.89 7.07 -1.31
N LEU A 64 -14.53 7.47 -2.51
CA LEU A 64 -15.27 8.46 -3.27
C LEU A 64 -16.52 7.82 -3.89
N ASP A 65 -17.62 8.54 -3.88
CA ASP A 65 -18.82 8.16 -4.62
C ASP A 65 -18.70 8.52 -6.12
N GLU A 66 -19.63 8.00 -6.94
CA GLU A 66 -19.61 8.22 -8.40
C GLU A 66 -19.71 9.70 -8.76
N LYS A 67 -20.44 10.51 -7.99
CA LYS A 67 -20.59 11.96 -8.23
C LYS A 67 -19.28 12.69 -7.94
N GLU A 68 -18.57 12.27 -6.91
CA GLU A 68 -17.26 12.82 -6.54
C GLU A 68 -16.20 12.46 -7.58
N ILE A 69 -16.20 11.21 -8.03
CA ILE A 69 -15.30 10.75 -9.09
C ILE A 69 -15.58 11.51 -10.40
N SER A 70 -16.85 11.65 -10.79
CA SER A 70 -17.26 12.39 -11.97
C SER A 70 -16.86 13.88 -11.89
N PHE A 71 -17.07 14.50 -10.74
CA PHE A 71 -16.64 15.88 -10.50
C PHE A 71 -15.12 16.04 -10.64
N LEU A 72 -14.34 15.16 -10.00
CA LEU A 72 -12.89 15.18 -10.09
C LEU A 72 -12.38 14.91 -11.51
N SER A 73 -13.02 13.97 -12.20
CA SER A 73 -12.69 13.66 -13.61
C SER A 73 -12.86 14.88 -14.50
N ASN A 74 -14.00 15.56 -14.42
CA ASN A 74 -14.25 16.79 -15.19
C ASN A 74 -13.26 17.89 -14.79
N PHE A 75 -13.04 18.08 -13.50
CA PHE A 75 -12.11 19.10 -13.01
C PHE A 75 -10.69 18.86 -13.53
N PHE A 76 -10.15 17.64 -13.44
CA PHE A 76 -8.81 17.34 -13.93
C PHE A 76 -8.71 17.30 -15.45
N HIS A 77 -9.79 16.91 -16.14
CA HIS A 77 -9.84 16.99 -17.60
C HIS A 77 -9.66 18.44 -18.08
N GLU A 78 -10.42 19.37 -17.50
CA GLU A 78 -10.33 20.80 -17.83
C GLU A 78 -9.01 21.45 -17.43
N ASN A 79 -8.32 20.92 -16.44
CA ASN A 79 -7.15 21.56 -15.82
C ASN A 79 -5.85 20.74 -15.95
N SER A 80 -5.84 19.68 -16.77
CA SER A 80 -4.70 18.76 -16.92
C SER A 80 -3.42 19.43 -17.40
N PHE A 81 -3.51 20.51 -18.18
CA PHE A 81 -2.38 21.23 -18.75
C PHE A 81 -1.59 22.08 -17.71
N PHE A 82 -2.13 22.30 -16.51
CA PHE A 82 -1.45 23.10 -15.49
C PHE A 82 -0.30 22.38 -14.77
N SER A 83 -0.33 21.04 -14.72
CA SER A 83 0.77 20.28 -14.17
C SER A 83 0.76 18.83 -14.64
N ASP A 84 1.95 18.21 -14.66
CA ASP A 84 2.10 16.79 -15.00
C ASP A 84 1.32 15.89 -14.03
N LYS A 85 1.21 16.31 -12.76
CA LYS A 85 0.39 15.59 -11.78
C LYS A 85 -1.09 15.64 -12.09
N PHE A 86 -1.62 16.77 -12.52
CA PHE A 86 -3.02 16.90 -12.93
C PHE A 86 -3.29 16.08 -14.17
N LEU A 87 -2.37 16.09 -15.14
CA LEU A 87 -2.43 15.24 -16.31
C LEU A 87 -2.42 13.75 -15.93
N SER A 88 -1.53 13.35 -15.01
CA SER A 88 -1.45 11.97 -14.55
C SER A 88 -2.73 11.53 -13.83
N VAL A 89 -3.33 12.39 -13.01
CA VAL A 89 -4.62 12.12 -12.34
C VAL A 89 -5.75 12.01 -13.37
N ASN A 90 -5.81 12.91 -14.35
CA ASN A 90 -6.79 12.86 -15.43
C ASN A 90 -6.72 11.54 -16.20
N ASN A 91 -5.50 11.12 -16.59
CA ASN A 91 -5.28 9.87 -17.29
C ASN A 91 -5.69 8.65 -16.45
N ALA A 92 -5.36 8.64 -15.17
CA ALA A 92 -5.74 7.57 -14.25
C ALA A 92 -7.25 7.47 -14.06
N LEU A 93 -7.95 8.59 -13.90
CA LEU A 93 -9.42 8.63 -13.80
C LEU A 93 -10.10 8.18 -15.10
N SER A 94 -9.59 8.59 -16.26
CA SER A 94 -10.12 8.15 -17.55
C SER A 94 -9.93 6.66 -17.81
N GLN A 95 -8.92 6.04 -17.20
CA GLN A 95 -8.66 4.60 -17.23
C GLN A 95 -9.45 3.83 -16.14
N GLY A 96 -10.27 4.50 -15.35
CA GLY A 96 -11.08 3.87 -14.32
C GLY A 96 -10.27 3.34 -13.12
N TRP A 97 -9.14 3.98 -12.77
CA TRP A 97 -8.36 3.59 -11.60
C TRP A 97 -9.15 3.76 -10.31
N ALA A 98 -8.88 2.91 -9.34
CA ALA A 98 -9.43 3.07 -8.00
C ALA A 98 -8.96 4.40 -7.41
N CYS A 99 -9.91 5.13 -6.78
CA CYS A 99 -9.67 6.46 -6.28
C CYS A 99 -10.21 6.60 -4.86
N TRP A 100 -9.40 7.10 -3.94
CA TRP A 100 -9.78 7.32 -2.56
C TRP A 100 -9.08 8.54 -1.96
N VAL A 101 -9.60 9.01 -0.83
CA VAL A 101 -9.03 10.11 -0.07
C VAL A 101 -8.49 9.59 1.25
N LYS A 102 -7.33 10.08 1.66
CA LYS A 102 -6.80 9.92 3.01
C LYS A 102 -6.82 11.27 3.72
N LEU A 103 -7.45 11.31 4.90
CA LEU A 103 -7.46 12.47 5.77
C LEU A 103 -6.20 12.49 6.64
N ASP A 104 -5.60 13.66 6.76
CA ASP A 104 -4.51 13.92 7.70
C ASP A 104 -5.08 14.74 8.87
N ASP A 105 -5.24 14.07 10.00
CA ASP A 105 -5.84 14.69 11.20
C ASP A 105 -4.91 15.68 11.86
N THR A 106 -3.61 15.53 11.70
CA THR A 106 -2.60 16.41 12.33
C THR A 106 -2.58 17.78 11.67
N ASN A 107 -2.67 17.80 10.35
CA ASN A 107 -2.64 19.03 9.55
C ASN A 107 -4.04 19.49 9.13
N LEU A 108 -5.08 18.73 9.49
CA LEU A 108 -6.45 18.94 9.01
C LEU A 108 -6.52 19.10 7.49
N ASP A 109 -5.79 18.24 6.77
CA ASP A 109 -5.72 18.23 5.30
C ASP A 109 -6.19 16.90 4.73
N TRP A 110 -6.27 16.82 3.41
CA TRP A 110 -6.59 15.59 2.71
C TRP A 110 -5.70 15.39 1.49
N ASN A 111 -5.52 14.15 1.13
CA ASN A 111 -4.73 13.75 -0.02
C ASN A 111 -5.53 12.79 -0.88
N LEU A 112 -5.47 12.99 -2.20
CA LEU A 112 -6.09 12.11 -3.18
C LEU A 112 -5.09 11.03 -3.58
N TYR A 113 -5.56 9.79 -3.62
CA TYR A 113 -4.78 8.64 -4.08
C TYR A 113 -5.52 7.93 -5.20
N LEU A 114 -4.76 7.55 -6.22
CA LEU A 114 -5.25 6.74 -7.32
C LEU A 114 -4.31 5.56 -7.52
N GLN A 115 -4.88 4.42 -7.90
CA GLN A 115 -4.15 3.20 -8.13
C GLN A 115 -4.85 2.37 -9.20
N PRO A 116 -4.12 1.70 -10.12
CA PRO A 116 -4.73 0.82 -11.09
C PRO A 116 -5.45 -0.33 -10.36
N ILE A 117 -6.61 -0.72 -10.87
CA ILE A 117 -7.33 -1.90 -10.37
C ILE A 117 -6.56 -3.17 -10.73
N ASP A 118 -5.90 -3.15 -11.88
CA ASP A 118 -5.08 -4.24 -12.38
C ASP A 118 -3.66 -3.72 -12.71
N GLU A 119 -2.74 -4.01 -11.83
CA GLU A 119 -1.38 -3.51 -11.90
C GLU A 119 -0.59 -4.20 -13.02
N LEU A 120 -0.85 -5.50 -13.27
CA LEU A 120 -0.15 -6.23 -14.33
C LEU A 120 -0.55 -5.78 -15.72
N PHE A 121 -1.78 -5.32 -15.90
CA PHE A 121 -2.23 -4.80 -17.19
C PHE A 121 -1.37 -3.61 -17.64
N GLN A 122 -0.92 -2.78 -16.70
CA GLN A 122 -0.11 -1.59 -16.98
C GLN A 122 1.29 -1.92 -17.52
N ILE A 123 1.82 -3.09 -17.19
CA ILE A 123 3.18 -3.50 -17.59
C ILE A 123 3.21 -4.78 -18.42
N LYS A 124 2.04 -5.24 -18.89
CA LYS A 124 1.93 -6.48 -19.65
C LYS A 124 2.87 -6.51 -20.86
N GLU A 125 2.89 -5.46 -21.64
CA GLU A 125 3.77 -5.36 -22.81
C GLU A 125 5.25 -5.43 -22.45
N PHE A 126 5.62 -4.85 -21.30
CA PHE A 126 6.99 -4.93 -20.81
C PHE A 126 7.37 -6.37 -20.46
N PHE A 127 6.47 -7.15 -19.86
CA PHE A 127 6.70 -8.57 -19.60
C PHE A 127 6.78 -9.39 -20.88
N LEU A 128 5.94 -9.12 -21.87
CA LEU A 128 5.95 -9.84 -23.15
C LEU A 128 7.24 -9.58 -23.97
N ASN A 129 7.79 -8.40 -23.85
CA ASN A 129 8.98 -7.98 -24.62
C ASN A 129 10.32 -8.29 -23.91
N ASN A 130 10.30 -8.80 -22.69
CA ASN A 130 11.51 -9.05 -21.92
C ASN A 130 11.51 -10.44 -21.30
N LYS A 131 12.71 -10.99 -21.04
CA LYS A 131 12.88 -12.24 -20.32
C LYS A 131 13.04 -11.96 -18.83
N PHE A 132 12.24 -12.64 -18.03
CA PHE A 132 12.24 -12.52 -16.58
C PHE A 132 12.57 -13.84 -15.90
N VAL A 133 13.26 -13.75 -14.77
CA VAL A 133 13.44 -14.82 -13.80
C VAL A 133 12.90 -14.33 -12.48
N PHE A 134 11.91 -15.02 -11.95
CA PHE A 134 11.34 -14.74 -10.65
C PHE A 134 11.85 -15.73 -9.62
N LEU A 135 12.27 -15.20 -8.47
CA LEU A 135 12.72 -16.00 -7.34
C LEU A 135 11.72 -15.85 -6.20
N SER A 136 11.30 -16.97 -5.63
CA SER A 136 10.38 -17.03 -4.49
C SER A 136 10.97 -17.89 -3.38
N ALA A 137 10.83 -17.45 -2.14
CA ALA A 137 11.11 -18.23 -0.95
C ALA A 137 9.92 -19.11 -0.52
N LEU A 138 8.74 -18.87 -1.05
CA LEU A 138 7.51 -19.58 -0.70
C LEU A 138 7.33 -20.84 -1.55
N ARG A 139 6.95 -21.95 -0.92
CA ARG A 139 6.77 -23.26 -1.57
C ARG A 139 5.47 -23.42 -2.37
N LYS A 140 4.51 -22.50 -2.28
CA LYS A 140 3.17 -22.69 -2.88
C LYS A 140 2.98 -21.79 -4.10
N ASP A 141 3.23 -22.35 -5.23
CA ASP A 141 3.53 -21.67 -6.48
C ASP A 141 2.35 -21.48 -7.41
N ASN A 142 1.23 -22.17 -7.18
CA ASN A 142 0.07 -22.09 -8.07
C ASN A 142 -0.56 -20.69 -8.10
N PHE A 143 -0.40 -19.91 -7.02
CA PHE A 143 -0.96 -18.56 -6.96
C PHE A 143 -0.36 -17.64 -8.03
N PHE A 144 0.98 -17.64 -8.15
CA PHE A 144 1.66 -16.77 -9.13
C PHE A 144 1.40 -17.24 -10.56
N GLN A 145 1.40 -18.55 -10.81
CA GLN A 145 1.04 -19.08 -12.12
C GLN A 145 -0.38 -18.65 -12.51
N MET A 146 -1.35 -18.78 -11.60
CA MET A 146 -2.71 -18.33 -11.84
C MET A 146 -2.81 -16.82 -12.02
N TYR A 147 -2.06 -16.04 -11.23
CA TYR A 147 -2.03 -14.58 -11.31
C TYR A 147 -1.51 -14.12 -12.66
N PHE A 148 -0.37 -14.64 -13.12
CA PHE A 148 0.18 -14.31 -14.45
C PHE A 148 -0.71 -14.81 -15.58
N LYS A 149 -1.20 -16.06 -15.49
CA LYS A 149 -2.09 -16.64 -16.51
C LYS A 149 -3.38 -15.85 -16.69
N LYS A 150 -3.95 -15.29 -15.61
CA LYS A 150 -5.13 -14.42 -15.69
C LYS A 150 -4.91 -13.23 -16.62
N HIS A 151 -3.66 -12.79 -16.76
CA HIS A 151 -3.26 -11.66 -17.62
C HIS A 151 -2.69 -12.12 -18.96
N SER A 152 -2.87 -13.40 -19.34
CA SER A 152 -2.29 -13.99 -20.56
C SER A 152 -0.76 -13.85 -20.59
N LEU A 153 -0.13 -14.04 -19.45
CA LEU A 153 1.31 -14.13 -19.28
C LEU A 153 1.62 -15.56 -18.83
N ASP A 154 2.17 -16.37 -19.73
CA ASP A 154 2.53 -17.74 -19.42
C ASP A 154 3.93 -17.80 -18.80
N ILE A 155 4.10 -18.71 -17.84
CA ILE A 155 5.40 -19.01 -17.24
C ILE A 155 5.96 -20.23 -17.96
N ASP A 156 7.03 -20.04 -18.71
CA ASP A 156 7.63 -21.09 -19.54
C ASP A 156 8.24 -22.22 -18.73
N LEU A 157 8.85 -21.91 -17.59
CA LEU A 157 9.56 -22.88 -16.76
C LEU A 157 9.42 -22.56 -15.28
N VAL A 158 9.08 -23.56 -14.49
CA VAL A 158 9.09 -23.51 -13.03
C VAL A 158 10.08 -24.52 -12.49
N ILE A 159 11.07 -24.05 -11.75
CA ILE A 159 12.06 -24.90 -11.09
C ILE A 159 11.87 -24.83 -9.59
N ASN A 160 11.56 -25.96 -8.99
CA ASN A 160 11.42 -26.09 -7.54
C ASN A 160 12.70 -26.69 -6.95
N PHE A 161 13.40 -25.92 -6.15
CA PHE A 161 14.53 -26.43 -5.39
C PHE A 161 14.02 -27.08 -4.11
N LYS A 162 14.34 -28.36 -3.93
CA LYS A 162 14.06 -29.02 -2.66
C LYS A 162 14.93 -28.40 -1.56
N SER A 163 14.29 -27.95 -0.49
CA SER A 163 15.02 -27.57 0.70
C SER A 163 15.65 -28.81 1.34
N ASN A 164 16.95 -28.74 1.59
CA ASN A 164 17.67 -29.75 2.40
C ASN A 164 17.40 -29.61 3.90
N PHE A 165 16.56 -28.62 4.28
CA PHE A 165 16.13 -28.49 5.67
C PHE A 165 15.07 -29.55 5.95
N GLU A 166 15.36 -30.46 6.88
CA GLU A 166 14.36 -31.34 7.45
C GLU A 166 13.20 -30.50 7.97
N GLU A 167 11.97 -30.96 7.71
CA GLU A 167 10.77 -30.30 8.24
C GLU A 167 10.80 -30.38 9.77
N LYS A 168 11.41 -29.38 10.41
CA LYS A 168 11.35 -29.26 11.85
C LYS A 168 9.93 -28.94 12.27
N LYS A 169 9.38 -29.71 13.17
CA LYS A 169 8.07 -29.44 13.75
C LYS A 169 8.10 -28.08 14.43
N ILE A 170 7.34 -27.14 13.90
CA ILE A 170 7.17 -25.81 14.49
C ILE A 170 6.00 -25.91 15.48
N SER A 171 6.24 -25.54 16.73
CA SER A 171 5.19 -25.41 17.73
C SER A 171 4.75 -23.98 17.80
N LEU A 172 3.47 -23.72 17.50
CA LEU A 172 2.88 -22.38 17.66
C LEU A 172 2.30 -22.24 19.07
N TYR A 173 2.78 -21.25 19.81
CA TYR A 173 2.23 -20.89 21.10
C TYR A 173 1.35 -19.65 20.96
N ILE A 174 0.07 -19.79 21.26
CA ILE A 174 -0.90 -18.69 21.27
C ILE A 174 -1.38 -18.52 22.70
N PRO A 175 -1.05 -17.40 23.37
CA PRO A 175 -1.54 -17.14 24.73
C PRO A 175 -3.06 -17.01 24.76
N SER A 176 -3.73 -17.72 25.65
CA SER A 176 -5.20 -17.64 25.80
C SER A 176 -5.68 -16.29 26.32
N LYS A 177 -4.80 -15.54 27.00
CA LYS A 177 -5.08 -14.19 27.52
C LYS A 177 -3.94 -13.29 27.11
N GLN A 178 -4.20 -12.40 26.17
CA GLN A 178 -3.27 -11.40 25.65
C GLN A 178 -3.87 -10.01 25.89
N LEU A 179 -3.07 -9.10 26.45
CA LEU A 179 -3.43 -7.69 26.49
C LEU A 179 -3.46 -7.12 25.06
N LEU A 180 -4.28 -6.13 24.82
CA LEU A 180 -4.31 -5.43 23.53
C LEU A 180 -3.07 -4.53 23.40
N PRO A 181 -2.58 -4.28 22.19
CA PRO A 181 -1.38 -3.45 21.95
C PRO A 181 -1.45 -2.03 22.52
N ASN A 182 -2.65 -1.47 22.66
CA ASN A 182 -2.89 -0.14 23.24
C ASN A 182 -2.89 -0.14 24.80
N ASN A 183 -2.75 -1.29 25.44
CA ASN A 183 -2.68 -1.37 26.90
C ASN A 183 -1.25 -1.00 27.36
N PRO A 184 -1.07 -0.10 28.33
CA PRO A 184 0.26 0.31 28.82
C PRO A 184 1.13 -0.85 29.35
N LEU A 185 0.51 -1.96 29.79
CA LEU A 185 1.20 -3.15 30.27
C LEU A 185 1.46 -4.20 29.18
N PHE A 186 1.10 -3.92 27.92
CA PHE A 186 1.24 -4.89 26.83
C PHE A 186 2.69 -5.34 26.65
N THR A 187 3.62 -4.39 26.51
CA THR A 187 5.05 -4.68 26.33
C THR A 187 5.61 -5.53 27.45
N ASN A 188 5.35 -5.16 28.71
CA ASN A 188 5.81 -5.93 29.87
C ASN A 188 5.23 -7.35 29.89
N SER A 189 3.95 -7.50 29.54
CA SER A 189 3.31 -8.81 29.43
C SER A 189 3.94 -9.70 28.36
N ILE A 190 4.33 -9.14 27.21
CA ILE A 190 5.03 -9.86 26.16
C ILE A 190 6.43 -10.27 26.63
N LEU A 191 7.19 -9.34 27.21
CA LEU A 191 8.53 -9.61 27.75
C LEU A 191 8.53 -10.74 28.76
N ASP A 192 7.59 -10.75 29.72
CA ASP A 192 7.46 -11.83 30.72
C ASP A 192 7.15 -13.18 30.08
N LYS A 193 6.32 -13.21 29.05
CA LYS A 193 6.02 -14.44 28.29
C LYS A 193 7.23 -14.93 27.51
N CYS A 194 7.96 -14.03 26.86
CA CYS A 194 9.21 -14.36 26.17
C CYS A 194 10.24 -14.95 27.15
N LYS A 195 10.47 -14.29 28.28
CA LYS A 195 11.37 -14.80 29.34
C LYS A 195 10.99 -16.20 29.83
N LYS A 196 9.71 -16.44 30.08
CA LYS A 196 9.21 -17.77 30.48
C LYS A 196 9.46 -18.82 29.40
N LEU A 197 9.23 -18.50 28.12
CA LEU A 197 9.49 -19.41 27.01
C LEU A 197 11.00 -19.69 26.86
N MET A 198 11.86 -18.69 27.03
CA MET A 198 13.32 -18.84 26.97
C MET A 198 13.82 -19.75 28.08
N LEU A 199 13.28 -19.63 29.30
CA LEU A 199 13.61 -20.51 30.43
C LEU A 199 13.15 -21.95 30.20
N PHE A 200 12.06 -22.14 29.48
CA PHE A 200 11.50 -23.47 29.24
C PHE A 200 12.23 -24.26 28.15
N ARG A 201 12.91 -23.57 27.21
CA ARG A 201 13.63 -24.18 26.11
C ARG A 201 15.13 -23.91 26.20
N LYS A 202 15.92 -24.99 26.25
CA LYS A 202 17.37 -24.88 26.10
C LYS A 202 17.68 -24.59 24.60
N GLY A 203 18.43 -23.53 24.34
CA GLY A 203 18.90 -23.19 23.00
C GLY A 203 18.78 -21.70 22.66
N LEU A 204 19.13 -21.36 21.41
CA LEU A 204 18.99 -19.99 20.90
C LEU A 204 17.51 -19.67 20.66
N THR A 205 17.08 -18.52 21.16
CA THR A 205 15.74 -17.99 20.95
C THR A 205 15.84 -16.74 20.07
N LEU A 206 15.13 -16.72 18.95
CA LEU A 206 15.00 -15.56 18.10
C LEU A 206 13.63 -14.93 18.33
N VAL A 207 13.61 -13.67 18.73
CA VAL A 207 12.39 -12.88 18.85
C VAL A 207 12.32 -11.88 17.70
N LEU A 208 11.26 -11.97 16.91
CA LEU A 208 10.99 -11.06 15.81
C LEU A 208 9.89 -10.08 16.23
N SER A 209 10.13 -8.79 16.04
CA SER A 209 9.16 -7.75 16.32
C SER A 209 9.31 -6.61 15.32
N ASP A 210 8.20 -6.04 14.88
CA ASP A 210 8.16 -4.81 14.09
C ASP A 210 8.19 -3.56 14.97
N ASP A 211 7.94 -3.73 16.27
CA ASP A 211 7.95 -2.65 17.24
C ASP A 211 9.39 -2.38 17.74
N ILE A 212 9.86 -1.15 17.52
CA ILE A 212 11.20 -0.69 17.89
C ILE A 212 11.37 -0.66 19.42
N ASP A 213 10.34 -0.22 20.15
CA ASP A 213 10.39 -0.13 21.59
C ASP A 213 10.47 -1.54 22.24
N LEU A 214 9.74 -2.51 21.66
CA LEU A 214 9.83 -3.90 22.08
C LEU A 214 11.22 -4.49 21.82
N LYS A 215 11.84 -4.18 20.67
CA LYS A 215 13.22 -4.60 20.33
C LYS A 215 14.23 -4.07 21.34
N THR A 216 14.13 -2.78 21.68
CA THR A 216 15.05 -2.12 22.62
C THR A 216 14.92 -2.68 24.04
N ASN A 217 13.73 -3.07 24.46
CA ASN A 217 13.49 -3.63 25.79
C ASN A 217 13.80 -5.14 25.90
N LEU A 218 14.04 -5.82 24.77
CA LEU A 218 14.42 -7.24 24.71
C LEU A 218 15.93 -7.45 24.61
N ALA A 219 16.70 -6.45 24.18
CA ALA A 219 18.15 -6.49 24.08
C ALA A 219 18.81 -6.26 25.45
#